data_e672c091e2e6e53a4cebdf91aeb5b17e
#
_entry.id   e672c091e2e6e53a4cebdf91aeb5b17e
#
_cell.length_a   1.000
_cell.length_b   1.000
_cell.length_c   1.000
_cell.angle_alpha   90.00
_cell.angle_beta   90.00
_cell.angle_gamma   90.00
#
_symmetry.space_group_name_H-M   'P 1'
#
loop_
_entity.id
_entity.type
_entity.pdbx_description
1 polymer ?
#
loop_
_entity_poly.entity_id
_entity_poly.type
_entity_poly.pdbx_seq_one_letter_code
_entity_poly.pdbx_strand_id
1 'polypeptide(L)'
;IKGNDGEFEIQNPELWYTRDLNEKNEQPLYTVELSNGEETVTKKIGLRTVELNREKDEYGENFQLVVNGKRIFAKGANLIPFAAIPDLADEKTVDYYIDLAVKSNFNIIRVWGGATYANEYLMTKCDEKGIDLAGFLLCLPVVSVL
;
A
#
# COMPACT_ATOMS: atom_id res chain seq x y z
N ILE A 1 -16.15 10.40 3.44
CA ILE A 1 -17.08 9.36 3.90
C ILE A 1 -17.36 9.67 5.36
N LYS A 2 -18.63 9.79 5.74
CA LYS A 2 -19.08 10.01 7.12
C LYS A 2 -20.07 8.93 7.48
N GLY A 3 -19.89 8.25 8.61
CA GLY A 3 -20.78 7.22 9.10
C GLY A 3 -20.66 7.07 10.60
N ASN A 4 -21.67 6.54 11.24
CA ASN A 4 -21.75 6.45 12.69
C ASN A 4 -21.26 5.12 13.29
N ASP A 5 -21.19 4.02 12.53
CA ASP A 5 -20.97 2.69 13.09
C ASP A 5 -19.97 1.81 12.32
N GLY A 6 -18.97 2.41 11.70
CA GLY A 6 -17.79 1.68 11.20
C GLY A 6 -17.94 0.95 9.86
N GLU A 7 -19.15 0.81 9.31
CA GLU A 7 -19.35 0.23 7.99
C GLU A 7 -19.82 1.28 6.98
N PHE A 8 -19.17 1.30 5.82
CA PHE A 8 -19.50 2.21 4.73
C PHE A 8 -19.64 1.44 3.43
N GLU A 9 -20.69 1.71 2.70
CA GLU A 9 -20.86 1.20 1.34
C GLU A 9 -20.51 2.30 0.34
N ILE A 10 -19.63 2.00 -0.59
CA ILE A 10 -19.30 2.88 -1.72
C ILE A 10 -19.76 2.20 -2.98
N GLN A 11 -20.75 2.78 -3.65
CA GLN A 11 -21.26 2.25 -4.90
C GLN A 11 -20.31 2.58 -6.05
N ASN A 12 -19.94 1.56 -6.84
CA ASN A 12 -19.04 1.66 -7.98
C ASN A 12 -17.69 2.36 -7.62
N PRO A 13 -16.93 1.84 -6.63
CA PRO A 13 -15.70 2.48 -6.22
C PRO A 13 -14.64 2.46 -7.33
N GLU A 14 -13.89 3.54 -7.47
CA GLU A 14 -12.62 3.50 -8.19
C GLU A 14 -11.60 2.73 -7.35
N LEU A 15 -11.05 1.64 -7.92
CA LEU A 15 -10.11 0.81 -7.22
C LEU A 15 -8.68 1.32 -7.40
N TRP A 16 -7.91 1.25 -6.33
CA TRP A 16 -6.48 1.52 -6.34
C TRP A 16 -5.74 0.35 -7.02
N TYR A 17 -4.77 0.66 -7.85
CA TYR A 17 -3.89 -0.32 -8.48
C TYR A 17 -2.42 0.05 -8.30
N THR A 18 -1.53 -0.93 -8.41
CA THR A 18 -0.11 -0.63 -8.53
C THR A 18 0.13 0.23 -9.77
N ARG A 19 1.14 1.10 -9.72
CA ARG A 19 1.42 2.11 -10.74
C ARG A 19 1.61 1.58 -12.16
N ASP A 20 2.07 0.34 -12.31
CA ASP A 20 2.23 -0.34 -13.60
C ASP A 20 0.91 -0.83 -14.21
N LEU A 21 -0.15 -0.90 -13.41
CA LEU A 21 -1.51 -1.24 -13.84
C LEU A 21 -2.43 -0.01 -13.93
N ASN A 22 -1.97 1.14 -13.46
CA ASN A 22 -2.74 2.38 -13.46
C ASN A 22 -2.29 3.32 -14.57
N GLU A 23 -3.08 3.39 -15.65
CA GLU A 23 -2.80 4.22 -16.81
C GLU A 23 -2.92 5.73 -16.53
N LYS A 24 -3.61 6.13 -15.48
CA LYS A 24 -3.90 7.55 -15.17
C LYS A 24 -2.78 8.27 -14.42
N ASN A 25 -1.75 7.57 -13.94
CA ASN A 25 -0.68 8.10 -13.07
C ASN A 25 -1.12 8.73 -11.73
N GLU A 26 -2.41 8.86 -11.47
CA GLU A 26 -2.99 9.32 -10.21
C GLU A 26 -3.73 8.17 -9.56
N GLN A 27 -3.47 7.97 -8.27
CA GLN A 27 -4.10 6.90 -7.51
C GLN A 27 -5.44 7.37 -6.94
N PRO A 28 -6.54 6.61 -7.14
CA PRO A 28 -7.81 6.92 -6.51
C PRO A 28 -7.71 6.69 -5.00
N LEU A 29 -7.65 7.76 -4.24
CA LEU A 29 -7.61 7.73 -2.78
C LEU A 29 -8.87 8.36 -2.21
N TYR A 30 -9.51 7.65 -1.28
CA TYR A 30 -10.67 8.12 -0.56
C TYR A 30 -10.25 8.74 0.77
N THR A 31 -10.78 9.90 1.06
CA THR A 31 -10.58 10.54 2.36
C THR A 31 -11.62 10.03 3.34
N VAL A 32 -11.17 9.45 4.44
CA VAL A 32 -12.00 9.00 5.55
C VAL A 32 -11.79 9.91 6.73
N GLU A 33 -12.87 10.49 7.25
CA GLU A 33 -12.87 11.32 8.44
C GLU A 33 -13.56 10.57 9.59
N LEU A 34 -12.84 10.39 10.69
CA LEU A 34 -13.34 9.81 11.93
C LEU A 34 -13.41 10.91 12.99
N SER A 35 -14.58 11.16 13.54
CA SER A 35 -14.76 12.18 14.57
C SER A 35 -15.56 11.62 15.75
N ASN A 36 -15.09 11.92 16.96
CA ASN A 36 -15.79 11.63 18.20
C ASN A 36 -16.56 12.85 18.76
N GLY A 37 -16.57 13.95 17.99
CA GLY A 37 -17.20 15.22 18.39
C GLY A 37 -16.21 16.23 18.99
N GLU A 38 -15.09 15.79 19.54
CA GLU A 38 -14.01 16.63 20.08
C GLU A 38 -12.78 16.62 19.17
N GLU A 39 -12.45 15.47 18.63
CA GLU A 39 -11.31 15.27 17.75
C GLU A 39 -11.74 14.69 16.41
N THR A 40 -11.02 15.07 15.35
CA THR A 40 -11.21 14.51 14.01
C THR A 40 -9.88 13.98 13.47
N VAL A 41 -9.88 12.73 13.07
CA VAL A 41 -8.76 12.09 12.39
C VAL A 41 -9.13 11.89 10.93
N THR A 42 -8.24 12.32 10.04
CA THR A 42 -8.44 12.20 8.59
C THR A 42 -7.39 11.25 8.03
N LYS A 43 -7.83 10.25 7.26
CA LYS A 43 -6.97 9.30 6.56
C LYS A 43 -7.33 9.19 5.09
N LYS A 44 -6.31 8.99 4.25
CA LYS A 44 -6.49 8.61 2.84
C LYS A 44 -6.31 7.10 2.72
N ILE A 45 -7.21 6.45 2.00
CA ILE A 45 -7.16 5.00 1.76
C ILE A 45 -7.36 4.70 0.28
N GLY A 46 -6.60 3.75 -0.25
CA GLY A 46 -6.81 3.17 -1.58
C GLY A 46 -7.58 1.84 -1.46
N LEU A 47 -8.74 1.75 -2.10
CA LEU A 47 -9.57 0.54 -2.05
C LEU A 47 -9.01 -0.52 -2.98
N ARG A 48 -8.60 -1.66 -2.42
CA ARG A 48 -8.04 -2.78 -3.17
C ARG A 48 -8.21 -4.11 -2.47
N THR A 49 -8.18 -5.18 -3.23
CA THR A 49 -7.91 -6.52 -2.72
C THR A 49 -6.49 -6.91 -3.08
N VAL A 50 -5.78 -7.57 -2.17
CA VAL A 50 -4.46 -8.15 -2.43
C VAL A 50 -4.49 -9.60 -1.99
N GLU A 51 -4.19 -10.49 -2.92
CA GLU A 51 -4.20 -11.93 -2.70
C GLU A 51 -2.85 -12.52 -3.08
N LEU A 52 -2.48 -13.61 -2.42
CA LEU A 52 -1.33 -14.41 -2.79
C LEU A 52 -1.83 -15.67 -3.49
N ASN A 53 -1.60 -15.77 -4.80
CA ASN A 53 -1.88 -17.00 -5.54
C ASN A 53 -0.83 -18.05 -5.22
N ARG A 54 -1.28 -19.18 -4.67
CA ARG A 54 -0.49 -20.36 -4.32
C ARG A 54 -0.98 -21.63 -5.01
N GLU A 55 -1.63 -21.50 -6.16
CA GLU A 55 -2.06 -22.64 -6.95
C GLU A 55 -0.88 -23.49 -7.36
N LYS A 56 -1.07 -24.80 -7.33
CA LYS A 56 -0.06 -25.76 -7.79
C LYS A 56 -0.18 -25.95 -9.29
N ASP A 57 0.97 -26.05 -9.95
CA ASP A 57 1.09 -26.41 -11.36
C ASP A 57 2.02 -27.63 -11.52
N GLU A 58 2.38 -27.97 -12.75
CA GLU A 58 3.27 -29.11 -13.05
C GLU A 58 4.72 -28.91 -12.55
N TYR A 59 5.13 -27.67 -12.24
CA TYR A 59 6.47 -27.32 -11.80
C TYR A 59 6.56 -27.09 -10.29
N GLY A 60 5.42 -26.90 -9.60
CA GLY A 60 5.39 -26.68 -8.17
C GLY A 60 4.21 -25.85 -7.69
N GLU A 61 4.47 -24.90 -6.79
CA GLU A 61 3.48 -24.01 -6.21
C GLU A 61 3.78 -22.56 -6.61
N ASN A 62 2.78 -21.87 -7.14
CA ASN A 62 2.88 -20.46 -7.47
C ASN A 62 3.08 -19.62 -6.20
N PHE A 63 3.79 -18.53 -6.36
CA PHE A 63 3.90 -17.47 -5.35
C PHE A 63 3.76 -16.13 -6.06
N GLN A 64 2.52 -15.72 -6.31
CA GLN A 64 2.23 -14.58 -7.16
C GLN A 64 1.21 -13.66 -6.52
N LEU A 65 1.54 -12.38 -6.46
CA LEU A 65 0.61 -11.35 -5.97
C LEU A 65 -0.46 -11.03 -7.02
N VAL A 66 -1.69 -10.90 -6.53
CA VAL A 66 -2.86 -10.55 -7.32
C VAL A 66 -3.51 -9.32 -6.70
N VAL A 67 -3.62 -8.23 -7.44
CA VAL A 67 -4.25 -6.98 -7.01
C VAL A 67 -5.55 -6.80 -7.78
N ASN A 68 -6.69 -6.75 -7.09
CA ASN A 68 -8.02 -6.65 -7.69
C ASN A 68 -8.24 -7.66 -8.83
N GLY A 69 -7.85 -8.92 -8.61
CA GLY A 69 -7.94 -9.99 -9.60
C GLY A 69 -6.90 -9.93 -10.73
N LYS A 70 -6.02 -8.94 -10.77
CA LYS A 70 -4.93 -8.85 -11.77
C LYS A 70 -3.62 -9.33 -11.19
N ARG A 71 -2.99 -10.29 -11.86
CA ARG A 71 -1.66 -10.79 -11.51
C ARG A 71 -0.62 -9.72 -11.77
N ILE A 72 0.29 -9.49 -10.80
CA ILE A 72 1.37 -8.53 -10.94
C ILE A 72 2.73 -9.22 -10.88
N PHE A 73 3.69 -8.68 -11.63
CA PHE A 73 5.09 -9.00 -11.45
C PHE A 73 5.68 -8.01 -10.43
N ALA A 74 6.06 -8.50 -9.25
CA ALA A 74 6.58 -7.69 -8.16
C ALA A 74 7.97 -7.14 -8.52
N LYS A 75 8.04 -5.87 -8.88
CA LYS A 75 9.28 -5.12 -9.19
C LYS A 75 9.59 -4.18 -8.05
N GLY A 76 10.65 -4.43 -7.32
CA GLY A 76 10.96 -3.61 -6.17
C GLY A 76 12.20 -4.04 -5.42
N ALA A 77 12.32 -3.56 -4.19
CA ALA A 77 13.44 -3.85 -3.31
C ALA A 77 13.00 -4.02 -1.86
N ASN A 78 13.89 -4.57 -1.03
CA ASN A 78 13.71 -4.55 0.41
C ASN A 78 13.97 -3.14 0.94
N LEU A 79 13.06 -2.65 1.79
CA LEU A 79 13.25 -1.48 2.60
C LEU A 79 13.92 -1.88 3.91
N ILE A 80 15.10 -1.35 4.12
CA ILE A 80 15.77 -1.29 5.43
C ILE A 80 15.48 0.09 6.06
N PRO A 81 15.65 0.30 7.36
CA PRO A 81 15.49 1.62 7.95
C PRO A 81 16.32 2.67 7.20
N PHE A 82 15.71 3.82 6.90
CA PHE A 82 16.35 4.92 6.18
C PHE A 82 17.54 5.53 6.93
N ALA A 83 17.59 5.35 8.26
CA ALA A 83 18.68 5.76 9.11
C ALA A 83 18.98 4.69 10.17
N ALA A 84 20.21 4.65 10.68
CA ALA A 84 20.60 3.74 11.75
C ALA A 84 19.76 3.93 13.03
N ILE A 85 19.29 5.15 13.24
CA ILE A 85 18.30 5.52 14.27
C ILE A 85 17.03 5.90 13.50
N PRO A 86 15.92 5.14 13.61
CA PRO A 86 14.71 5.37 12.82
C PRO A 86 14.14 6.78 12.97
N ASP A 87 14.20 7.36 14.15
CA ASP A 87 13.69 8.71 14.45
C ASP A 87 14.44 9.84 13.71
N LEU A 88 15.60 9.55 13.11
CA LEU A 88 16.34 10.51 12.30
C LEU A 88 15.91 10.53 10.83
N ALA A 89 15.03 9.62 10.42
CA ALA A 89 14.47 9.61 9.08
C ALA A 89 13.31 10.63 8.99
N ASP A 90 13.57 11.78 8.41
CA ASP A 90 12.56 12.80 8.17
C ASP A 90 11.71 12.50 6.91
N GLU A 91 10.61 13.23 6.76
CA GLU A 91 9.71 13.09 5.62
C GLU A 91 10.41 13.32 4.27
N LYS A 92 11.38 14.23 4.23
CA LYS A 92 12.15 14.51 2.99
C LYS A 92 12.98 13.31 2.56
N THR A 93 13.53 12.57 3.53
CA THR A 93 14.26 11.34 3.27
C THR A 93 13.32 10.28 2.69
N VAL A 94 12.13 10.12 3.27
CA VAL A 94 11.10 9.21 2.75
C VAL A 94 10.71 9.61 1.33
N ASP A 95 10.38 10.88 1.08
CA ASP A 95 10.00 11.41 -0.23
C ASP A 95 11.09 11.12 -1.28
N TYR A 96 12.35 11.37 -0.94
CA TYR A 96 13.48 11.12 -1.84
C TYR A 96 13.55 9.63 -2.27
N TYR A 97 13.47 8.69 -1.33
CA TYR A 97 13.56 7.27 -1.65
C TYR A 97 12.32 6.74 -2.38
N ILE A 98 11.13 7.23 -2.04
CA ILE A 98 9.92 6.87 -2.76
C ILE A 98 9.93 7.42 -4.19
N ASP A 99 10.37 8.65 -4.40
CA ASP A 99 10.53 9.20 -5.74
C ASP A 99 11.60 8.44 -6.57
N LEU A 100 12.66 7.98 -5.92
CA LEU A 100 13.65 7.12 -6.54
C LEU A 100 13.07 5.77 -6.94
N ALA A 101 12.26 5.15 -6.08
CA ALA A 101 11.54 3.91 -6.38
C ALA A 101 10.59 4.09 -7.57
N VAL A 102 9.87 5.21 -7.62
CA VAL A 102 9.02 5.59 -8.76
C VAL A 102 9.83 5.70 -10.05
N LYS A 103 10.96 6.42 -10.03
CA LYS A 103 11.86 6.56 -11.19
C LYS A 103 12.46 5.23 -11.63
N SER A 104 12.67 4.32 -10.68
CA SER A 104 13.18 2.95 -10.95
C SER A 104 12.06 1.99 -11.37
N ASN A 105 10.85 2.49 -11.57
CA ASN A 105 9.68 1.71 -11.97
C ASN A 105 9.30 0.58 -11.00
N PHE A 106 9.49 0.80 -9.70
CA PHE A 106 9.03 -0.12 -8.67
C PHE A 106 7.52 -0.06 -8.54
N ASN A 107 6.89 -1.22 -8.34
CA ASN A 107 5.47 -1.34 -8.01
C ASN A 107 5.24 -1.92 -6.62
N ILE A 108 6.30 -2.39 -5.96
CA ILE A 108 6.26 -2.93 -4.61
C ILE A 108 7.53 -2.55 -3.84
N ILE A 109 7.39 -2.38 -2.53
CA ILE A 109 8.49 -2.29 -1.58
C ILE A 109 8.22 -3.29 -0.47
N ARG A 110 9.21 -4.09 -0.09
CA ARG A 110 9.10 -5.04 1.02
C ARG A 110 9.86 -4.50 2.24
N VAL A 111 9.13 -4.26 3.31
CA VAL A 111 9.75 -3.98 4.61
C VAL A 111 10.40 -5.27 5.13
N TRP A 112 11.71 -5.26 5.35
CA TRP A 112 12.43 -6.44 5.80
C TRP A 112 12.12 -6.79 7.27
N GLY A 113 12.39 -8.03 7.67
CA GLY A 113 12.00 -8.52 9.00
C GLY A 113 12.75 -7.94 10.19
N GLY A 114 13.85 -7.23 9.97
CA GLY A 114 14.61 -6.53 11.00
C GLY A 114 14.28 -5.05 11.15
N ALA A 115 13.30 -4.55 10.37
CA ALA A 115 12.87 -3.16 10.44
C ALA A 115 11.73 -2.96 11.47
N THR A 116 11.49 -1.70 11.82
CA THR A 116 10.24 -1.28 12.47
C THR A 116 9.09 -1.31 11.45
N TYR A 117 7.86 -1.34 11.94
CA TYR A 117 6.70 -1.17 11.06
C TYR A 117 6.79 0.15 10.31
N ALA A 118 6.30 0.15 9.06
CA ALA A 118 6.16 1.36 8.28
C ALA A 118 5.29 2.38 9.03
N ASN A 119 5.77 3.62 9.11
CA ASN A 119 4.98 4.69 9.69
C ASN A 119 3.89 5.15 8.72
N GLU A 120 2.92 5.91 9.22
CA GLU A 120 1.77 6.38 8.45
C GLU A 120 2.18 7.23 7.24
N TYR A 121 3.22 8.06 7.38
CA TYR A 121 3.71 8.89 6.29
C TYR A 121 4.20 8.04 5.11
N LEU A 122 5.04 7.04 5.39
CA LEU A 122 5.55 6.11 4.36
C LEU A 122 4.39 5.35 3.68
N MET A 123 3.43 4.84 4.46
CA MET A 123 2.27 4.14 3.91
C MET A 123 1.45 5.04 2.98
N THR A 124 1.18 6.27 3.41
CA THR A 124 0.44 7.26 2.61
C THR A 124 1.18 7.58 1.31
N LYS A 125 2.50 7.78 1.36
CA LYS A 125 3.30 8.05 0.16
C LYS A 125 3.33 6.88 -0.81
N CYS A 126 3.42 5.65 -0.31
CA CYS A 126 3.33 4.46 -1.16
C CYS A 126 1.96 4.37 -1.85
N ASP A 127 0.88 4.60 -1.12
CA ASP A 127 -0.47 4.62 -1.68
C ASP A 127 -0.63 5.74 -2.74
N GLU A 128 -0.14 6.95 -2.47
CA GLU A 128 -0.17 8.08 -3.42
C GLU A 128 0.60 7.77 -4.72
N LYS A 129 1.68 7.01 -4.64
CA LYS A 129 2.55 6.70 -5.78
C LYS A 129 2.25 5.37 -6.47
N GLY A 130 1.25 4.62 -6.00
CA GLY A 130 0.90 3.31 -6.57
C GLY A 130 1.96 2.24 -6.31
N ILE A 131 2.64 2.32 -5.18
CA ILE A 131 3.61 1.33 -4.73
C ILE A 131 2.96 0.50 -3.64
N ASP A 132 2.85 -0.81 -3.85
CA ASP A 132 2.37 -1.71 -2.80
C ASP A 132 3.44 -1.91 -1.72
N LEU A 133 3.01 -1.99 -0.47
CA LEU A 133 3.92 -2.12 0.66
C LEU A 133 3.75 -3.48 1.33
N ALA A 134 4.63 -4.42 1.00
CA ALA A 134 4.63 -5.74 1.62
C ALA A 134 5.34 -5.70 2.98
N GLY A 135 4.64 -6.08 4.04
CA GLY A 135 5.22 -6.24 5.37
C GLY A 135 5.93 -7.58 5.57
N PHE A 136 6.42 -7.80 6.80
CA PHE A 136 7.15 -9.01 7.21
C PHE A 136 6.38 -10.32 6.96
N LEU A 137 5.06 -10.28 7.04
CA LEU A 137 4.15 -11.40 6.81
C LEU A 137 3.14 -10.99 5.76
N LEU A 138 3.38 -10.59 4.60
CA LEU A 138 2.35 -10.31 3.55
C LEU A 138 0.94 -9.90 4.11
N CYS A 139 0.90 -9.51 5.38
CA CYS A 139 -0.27 -9.04 6.07
C CYS A 139 -0.35 -7.54 5.85
N LEU A 140 -0.79 -7.16 4.69
CA LEU A 140 -1.29 -5.82 4.48
C LEU A 140 -2.61 -5.69 5.22
N PRO A 141 -2.91 -4.55 5.84
CA PRO A 141 -4.29 -4.23 6.16
C PRO A 141 -5.03 -4.10 4.83
N VAL A 142 -5.53 -5.22 4.35
CA VAL A 142 -6.46 -5.23 3.24
C VAL A 142 -7.72 -4.61 3.80
N VAL A 143 -8.05 -3.42 3.34
CA VAL A 143 -9.42 -2.94 3.40
C VAL A 143 -10.15 -3.84 2.40
N SER A 144 -10.70 -4.95 2.90
CA SER A 144 -11.50 -5.84 2.08
C SER A 144 -12.71 -5.06 1.62
N VAL A 145 -12.81 -4.85 0.32
CA VAL A 145 -14.06 -4.46 -0.31
C VAL A 145 -14.85 -5.76 -0.43
N LEU A 146 -15.86 -5.94 0.41
CA LEU A 146 -16.87 -7.00 0.28
C LEU A 146 -17.86 -6.65 -0.80
#